data_b08f2016799ba1b61284ff058e38b56e
#
_entry.id   b08f2016799ba1b61284ff058e38b56e
#
_cell.length_a   1.000
_cell.length_b   1.000
_cell.length_c   1.000
_cell.angle_alpha   90.00
_cell.angle_beta   90.00
_cell.angle_gamma   90.00
#
_symmetry.space_group_name_H-M   'P 1'
#
loop_
_entity.id
_entity.type
_entity.pdbx_description
1 polymer ?
#
loop_
_entity_poly.entity_id
_entity_poly.type
_entity_poly.pdbx_seq_one_letter_code
_entity_poly.pdbx_strand_id
1 'polypeptide(L)'
;SRGLGDVYKRQLPGGDRAGIIDVPGHEKFINNMVAGVVGMDLVLLVIAADEGIMPQTREHMDILNLLGIEKSIIVLNKCDLVDEEWLEMMEEDVREELSGTFLEHAPLIRVSAATGEGLGDLVKEIEHQTRDEVVQKDIHTIPRLPIDRVFSLSGFGTIITGTLVSGTITKEDTLQMYPVGTECKIRSIQVHGEDKKECYAGQRVAINLSNVKKKEIKRGCVLAPLNSMKTVSYTHLTLPTK
;
A
#
# COMPACT_ATOMS: atom_id res chain seq x y z
N SER A 1 -5.94 9.28 15.97
CA SER A 1 -5.84 9.14 14.51
C SER A 1 -6.75 8.03 14.05
N ARG A 2 -7.87 8.37 13.41
CA ARG A 2 -8.84 7.39 12.90
C ARG A 2 -8.75 7.35 11.37
N GLY A 3 -7.82 6.56 10.84
CA GLY A 3 -7.75 6.36 9.39
C GLY A 3 -6.36 5.94 8.97
N LEU A 4 -6.20 5.04 8.03
CA LEU A 4 -4.99 4.31 7.62
C LEU A 4 -4.13 3.90 8.82
N GLY A 5 -3.75 2.63 8.90
CA GLY A 5 -2.84 2.13 9.91
C GLY A 5 -1.62 3.03 10.11
N ASP A 6 -0.94 2.86 11.20
CA ASP A 6 0.26 3.64 11.48
C ASP A 6 1.32 3.36 10.40
N VAL A 7 1.88 4.40 9.81
CA VAL A 7 2.94 4.28 8.81
C VAL A 7 4.27 4.45 9.50
N TYR A 8 5.02 3.37 9.57
CA TYR A 8 6.37 3.35 10.13
C TYR A 8 7.41 3.37 9.01
N LYS A 9 8.53 3.99 9.27
CA LYS A 9 9.69 3.98 8.37
C LYS A 9 10.79 3.16 9.00
N ARG A 10 11.34 2.23 8.26
CA ARG A 10 12.49 1.44 8.68
C ARG A 10 13.57 1.45 7.59
N GLN A 11 14.79 1.64 8.00
CA GLN A 11 15.93 1.40 7.13
C GLN A 11 16.25 -0.10 7.16
N LEU A 12 16.28 -0.71 6.00
CA LEU A 12 16.72 -2.09 5.83
C LEU A 12 18.25 -2.18 5.96
N PRO A 13 18.82 -3.34 6.32
CA PRO A 13 20.27 -3.52 6.45
C PRO A 13 21.04 -3.10 5.19
N GLY A 14 20.49 -3.29 4.01
CA GLY A 14 21.04 -2.87 2.72
C GLY A 14 21.05 -1.37 2.47
N GLY A 15 20.52 -0.56 3.38
CA GLY A 15 20.48 0.90 3.28
C GLY A 15 19.19 1.47 2.69
N ASP A 16 18.37 0.64 2.06
CA ASP A 16 17.09 1.05 1.50
C ASP A 16 16.08 1.40 2.60
N ARG A 17 15.12 2.27 2.27
CA ARG A 17 14.07 2.68 3.21
C ARG A 17 12.74 2.05 2.84
N ALA A 18 12.19 1.26 3.74
CA ALA A 18 10.85 0.70 3.63
C ALA A 18 9.83 1.53 4.41
N GLY A 19 8.67 1.77 3.81
CA GLY A 19 7.48 2.26 4.48
C GLY A 19 6.61 1.07 4.88
N ILE A 20 6.43 0.84 6.18
CA ILE A 20 5.56 -0.21 6.68
C ILE A 20 4.20 0.42 6.97
N ILE A 21 3.15 -0.12 6.38
CA ILE A 21 1.77 0.30 6.62
C ILE A 21 1.10 -0.82 7.39
N ASP A 22 0.80 -0.57 8.65
CA ASP A 22 -0.01 -1.48 9.47
C ASP A 22 -1.48 -1.31 9.09
N VAL A 23 -2.11 -2.39 8.67
CA VAL A 23 -3.49 -2.40 8.21
C VAL A 23 -4.36 -3.08 9.27
N PRO A 24 -5.38 -2.39 9.80
CA PRO A 24 -6.24 -2.99 10.82
C PRO A 24 -7.00 -4.20 10.26
N GLY A 25 -6.89 -5.33 10.95
CA GLY A 25 -7.46 -6.62 10.55
C GLY A 25 -8.98 -6.77 10.72
N HIS A 26 -9.67 -5.80 11.32
CA HIS A 26 -11.10 -5.92 11.60
C HIS A 26 -11.94 -5.45 10.40
N GLU A 27 -13.00 -6.20 10.05
CA GLU A 27 -13.92 -5.95 8.91
C GLU A 27 -14.41 -4.49 8.78
N LYS A 28 -14.65 -3.81 9.92
CA LYS A 28 -15.05 -2.39 9.94
C LYS A 28 -14.04 -1.45 9.30
N PHE A 29 -12.83 -1.90 9.05
CA PHE A 29 -11.73 -1.09 8.52
C PHE A 29 -11.30 -1.47 7.11
N ILE A 30 -12.04 -2.34 6.41
CA ILE A 30 -11.76 -2.76 5.02
C ILE A 30 -11.53 -1.56 4.10
N ASN A 31 -12.36 -0.52 4.19
CA ASN A 31 -12.17 0.69 3.40
C ASN A 31 -10.83 1.41 3.67
N ASN A 32 -10.30 1.27 4.88
CA ASN A 32 -8.99 1.82 5.22
C ASN A 32 -7.86 0.94 4.69
N MET A 33 -8.05 -0.37 4.71
CA MET A 33 -7.17 -1.34 4.09
C MET A 33 -7.01 -1.08 2.59
N VAL A 34 -8.10 -1.06 1.84
CA VAL A 34 -8.10 -0.81 0.38
C VAL A 34 -7.34 0.48 0.03
N ALA A 35 -7.53 1.54 0.82
CA ALA A 35 -6.80 2.78 0.58
C ALA A 35 -5.30 2.72 0.93
N GLY A 36 -4.91 1.84 1.85
CA GLY A 36 -3.51 1.63 2.22
C GLY A 36 -2.76 0.78 1.19
N VAL A 37 -3.44 -0.18 0.58
CA VAL A 37 -2.84 -1.15 -0.35
C VAL A 37 -2.40 -0.53 -1.68
N VAL A 38 -3.04 0.56 -2.13
CA VAL A 38 -2.66 1.21 -3.38
C VAL A 38 -1.21 1.71 -3.31
N GLY A 39 -0.36 1.08 -4.11
CA GLY A 39 1.07 1.40 -4.19
C GLY A 39 1.97 0.62 -3.21
N MET A 40 1.46 -0.40 -2.55
CA MET A 40 2.31 -1.38 -1.83
C MET A 40 3.09 -2.23 -2.82
N ASP A 41 4.34 -2.50 -2.48
CA ASP A 41 5.24 -3.32 -3.29
C ASP A 41 5.31 -4.77 -2.78
N LEU A 42 5.02 -4.97 -1.50
CA LEU A 42 5.10 -6.25 -0.80
C LEU A 42 4.06 -6.31 0.32
N VAL A 43 3.42 -7.44 0.50
CA VAL A 43 2.50 -7.71 1.61
C VAL A 43 3.09 -8.76 2.55
N LEU A 44 3.02 -8.49 3.85
CA LEU A 44 3.27 -9.47 4.90
C LEU A 44 1.94 -9.99 5.42
N LEU A 45 1.60 -11.25 5.14
CA LEU A 45 0.44 -11.92 5.71
C LEU A 45 0.85 -12.54 7.05
N VAL A 46 0.45 -11.90 8.14
CA VAL A 46 0.82 -12.34 9.49
C VAL A 46 -0.27 -13.23 10.07
N ILE A 47 0.08 -14.46 10.38
CA ILE A 47 -0.78 -15.48 10.97
C ILE A 47 -0.20 -15.87 12.33
N ALA A 48 -1.04 -15.97 13.34
CA ALA A 48 -0.61 -16.45 14.67
C ALA A 48 -0.59 -17.98 14.69
N ALA A 49 0.53 -18.57 15.09
CA ALA A 49 0.72 -20.02 15.11
C ALA A 49 -0.24 -20.74 16.09
N ASP A 50 -0.71 -20.05 17.12
CA ASP A 50 -1.67 -20.54 18.09
C ASP A 50 -3.14 -20.50 17.61
N GLU A 51 -3.44 -19.69 16.57
CA GLU A 51 -4.80 -19.45 16.10
C GLU A 51 -5.05 -19.92 14.65
N GLY A 52 -4.03 -19.91 13.80
CA GLY A 52 -4.14 -20.26 12.38
C GLY A 52 -4.84 -19.22 11.52
N ILE A 53 -5.36 -19.66 10.37
CA ILE A 53 -6.06 -18.78 9.42
C ILE A 53 -7.49 -18.51 9.91
N MET A 54 -7.75 -17.26 10.21
CA MET A 54 -9.05 -16.76 10.67
C MET A 54 -9.94 -16.34 9.47
N PRO A 55 -11.28 -16.30 9.62
CA PRO A 55 -12.17 -15.86 8.54
C PRO A 55 -11.80 -14.48 7.96
N GLN A 56 -11.35 -13.54 8.81
CA GLN A 56 -10.92 -12.22 8.37
C GLN A 56 -9.66 -12.28 7.47
N THR A 57 -8.80 -13.26 7.69
CA THR A 57 -7.60 -13.49 6.88
C THR A 57 -7.99 -13.82 5.43
N ARG A 58 -9.02 -14.64 5.24
CA ARG A 58 -9.56 -15.00 3.91
C ARG A 58 -10.13 -13.77 3.19
N GLU A 59 -10.94 -12.97 3.89
CA GLU A 59 -11.48 -11.72 3.32
C GLU A 59 -10.36 -10.76 2.88
N HIS A 60 -9.30 -10.66 3.66
CA HIS A 60 -8.14 -9.83 3.31
C HIS A 60 -7.39 -10.37 2.10
N MET A 61 -7.22 -11.68 2.00
CA MET A 61 -6.60 -12.33 0.84
C MET A 61 -7.39 -12.06 -0.45
N ASP A 62 -8.71 -12.18 -0.40
CA ASP A 62 -9.57 -11.90 -1.55
C ASP A 62 -9.43 -10.44 -2.02
N ILE A 63 -9.35 -9.50 -1.09
CA ILE A 63 -9.14 -8.08 -1.40
C ILE A 63 -7.76 -7.86 -2.02
N LEU A 64 -6.71 -8.46 -1.46
CA LEU A 64 -5.34 -8.34 -1.98
C LEU A 64 -5.23 -8.92 -3.39
N ASN A 65 -5.88 -10.05 -3.65
CA ASN A 65 -5.96 -10.66 -4.97
C ASN A 65 -6.67 -9.75 -5.98
N LEU A 66 -7.81 -9.18 -5.61
CA LEU A 66 -8.54 -8.20 -6.44
C LEU A 66 -7.74 -6.94 -6.74
N LEU A 67 -6.85 -6.54 -5.84
CA LEU A 67 -5.97 -5.38 -6.01
C LEU A 67 -4.69 -5.68 -6.79
N GLY A 68 -4.49 -6.94 -7.22
CA GLY A 68 -3.39 -7.35 -8.06
C GLY A 68 -2.02 -7.30 -7.35
N ILE A 69 -1.98 -7.64 -6.06
CA ILE A 69 -0.72 -7.78 -5.34
C ILE A 69 -0.03 -9.07 -5.80
N GLU A 70 1.21 -8.94 -6.24
CA GLU A 70 2.00 -10.05 -6.78
C GLU A 70 3.03 -10.59 -5.79
N LYS A 71 3.50 -9.75 -4.85
CA LYS A 71 4.56 -10.11 -3.91
C LYS A 71 4.05 -10.19 -2.49
N SER A 72 4.38 -11.28 -1.84
CA SER A 72 3.91 -11.56 -0.49
C SER A 72 4.86 -12.48 0.26
N ILE A 73 4.90 -12.33 1.58
CA ILE A 73 5.57 -13.22 2.52
C ILE A 73 4.54 -13.64 3.56
N ILE A 74 4.45 -14.92 3.85
CA ILE A 74 3.65 -15.47 4.94
C ILE A 74 4.51 -15.48 6.19
N VAL A 75 4.02 -14.85 7.25
CA VAL A 75 4.72 -14.75 8.53
C VAL A 75 3.93 -15.52 9.58
N LEU A 76 4.43 -16.68 9.98
CA LEU A 76 3.83 -17.45 11.08
C LEU A 76 4.42 -16.92 12.40
N ASN A 77 3.67 -16.11 13.09
CA ASN A 77 4.10 -15.43 14.32
C ASN A 77 3.66 -16.18 15.58
N LYS A 78 4.20 -15.83 16.73
CA LYS A 78 3.98 -16.45 18.04
C LYS A 78 4.48 -17.91 18.10
N CYS A 79 5.51 -18.24 17.36
CA CYS A 79 6.08 -19.60 17.37
C CYS A 79 6.61 -20.04 18.74
N ASP A 80 6.89 -19.10 19.62
CA ASP A 80 7.30 -19.35 21.01
C ASP A 80 6.17 -19.91 21.92
N LEU A 81 4.93 -19.87 21.49
CA LEU A 81 3.77 -20.32 22.27
C LEU A 81 3.37 -21.79 22.01
N VAL A 82 3.95 -22.42 20.99
CA VAL A 82 3.59 -23.75 20.53
C VAL A 82 4.83 -24.61 20.34
N ASP A 83 4.67 -25.93 20.32
CA ASP A 83 5.76 -26.87 20.05
C ASP A 83 6.04 -27.08 18.56
N GLU A 84 7.13 -27.77 18.24
CA GLU A 84 7.56 -27.99 16.86
C GLU A 84 6.56 -28.84 16.04
N GLU A 85 5.96 -29.85 16.66
CA GLU A 85 4.97 -30.71 16.00
C GLU A 85 3.72 -29.92 15.60
N TRP A 86 3.29 -28.99 16.47
CA TRP A 86 2.20 -28.07 16.16
C TRP A 86 2.59 -27.08 15.05
N LEU A 87 3.82 -26.56 15.05
CA LEU A 87 4.29 -25.64 14.01
C LEU A 87 4.30 -26.30 12.64
N GLU A 88 4.79 -27.56 12.53
CA GLU A 88 4.79 -28.32 11.29
C GLU A 88 3.35 -28.54 10.76
N MET A 89 2.44 -28.94 11.62
CA MET A 89 1.03 -29.11 11.28
C MET A 89 0.41 -27.78 10.81
N MET A 90 0.68 -26.71 11.52
CA MET A 90 0.15 -25.40 11.18
C MET A 90 0.70 -24.86 9.83
N GLU A 91 1.94 -25.15 9.49
CA GLU A 91 2.48 -24.84 8.17
C GLU A 91 1.78 -25.60 7.05
N GLU A 92 1.50 -26.89 7.26
CA GLU A 92 0.76 -27.69 6.30
C GLU A 92 -0.66 -27.15 6.10
N ASP A 93 -1.37 -26.86 7.19
CA ASP A 93 -2.71 -26.28 7.15
C ASP A 93 -2.73 -24.92 6.41
N VAL A 94 -1.76 -24.06 6.71
CA VAL A 94 -1.63 -22.76 6.03
C VAL A 94 -1.35 -22.96 4.54
N ARG A 95 -0.49 -23.89 4.15
CA ARG A 95 -0.19 -24.19 2.74
C ARG A 95 -1.40 -24.77 2.01
N GLU A 96 -2.15 -25.68 2.64
CA GLU A 96 -3.37 -26.22 2.06
C GLU A 96 -4.42 -25.12 1.82
N GLU A 97 -4.64 -24.27 2.81
CA GLU A 97 -5.62 -23.19 2.72
C GLU A 97 -5.26 -22.13 1.67
N LEU A 98 -3.97 -21.88 1.45
CA LEU A 98 -3.47 -20.92 0.47
C LEU A 98 -3.31 -21.49 -0.93
N SER A 99 -3.53 -22.81 -1.11
CA SER A 99 -3.44 -23.47 -2.41
C SER A 99 -4.46 -22.88 -3.39
N GLY A 100 -4.05 -22.66 -4.64
CA GLY A 100 -4.87 -22.03 -5.67
C GLY A 100 -5.02 -20.50 -5.51
N THR A 101 -4.42 -19.90 -4.51
CA THR A 101 -4.37 -18.43 -4.34
C THR A 101 -3.05 -17.85 -4.85
N PHE A 102 -2.97 -16.52 -4.95
CA PHE A 102 -1.72 -15.81 -5.30
C PHE A 102 -0.60 -16.01 -4.24
N LEU A 103 -0.94 -16.54 -3.06
CA LEU A 103 -0.02 -16.81 -1.96
C LEU A 103 0.54 -18.25 -1.96
N GLU A 104 0.09 -19.11 -2.85
CA GLU A 104 0.48 -20.52 -2.88
C GLU A 104 2.00 -20.75 -2.85
N HIS A 105 2.73 -19.93 -3.59
CA HIS A 105 4.20 -20.01 -3.69
C HIS A 105 4.92 -18.97 -2.84
N ALA A 106 4.22 -18.21 -2.00
CA ALA A 106 4.83 -17.21 -1.14
C ALA A 106 5.75 -17.87 -0.09
N PRO A 107 6.94 -17.31 0.19
CA PRO A 107 7.79 -17.80 1.27
C PRO A 107 7.07 -17.72 2.60
N LEU A 108 7.18 -18.77 3.42
CA LEU A 108 6.66 -18.83 4.77
C LEU A 108 7.83 -18.76 5.75
N ILE A 109 7.76 -17.85 6.71
CA ILE A 109 8.80 -17.63 7.70
C ILE A 109 8.19 -17.68 9.10
N ARG A 110 8.76 -18.53 9.94
CA ARG A 110 8.43 -18.64 11.36
C ARG A 110 9.09 -17.51 12.13
N VAL A 111 8.34 -16.83 12.96
CA VAL A 111 8.86 -15.77 13.81
C VAL A 111 8.25 -15.80 15.21
N SER A 112 8.96 -15.25 16.15
CA SER A 112 8.40 -14.79 17.41
C SER A 112 8.75 -13.32 17.60
N ALA A 113 7.75 -12.46 17.53
CA ALA A 113 7.94 -11.04 17.80
C ALA A 113 8.32 -10.77 19.27
N ALA A 114 7.99 -11.69 20.18
CA ALA A 114 8.28 -11.58 21.61
C ALA A 114 9.74 -11.90 21.92
N THR A 115 10.29 -12.97 21.33
CA THR A 115 11.67 -13.41 21.56
C THR A 115 12.67 -12.84 20.56
N GLY A 116 12.20 -12.41 19.39
CA GLY A 116 13.03 -11.95 18.29
C GLY A 116 13.49 -13.06 17.35
N GLU A 117 13.10 -14.31 17.59
CA GLU A 117 13.42 -15.46 16.76
C GLU A 117 12.82 -15.30 15.35
N GLY A 118 13.56 -15.70 14.32
CA GLY A 118 13.14 -15.61 12.91
C GLY A 118 13.06 -14.21 12.31
N LEU A 119 13.14 -13.13 13.11
CA LEU A 119 13.04 -11.76 12.58
C LEU A 119 14.21 -11.41 11.62
N GLY A 120 15.39 -11.98 11.85
CA GLY A 120 16.54 -11.80 10.98
C GLY A 120 16.31 -12.38 9.58
N ASP A 121 15.67 -13.53 9.50
CA ASP A 121 15.37 -14.20 8.24
C ASP A 121 14.20 -13.53 7.51
N LEU A 122 13.20 -13.05 8.25
CA LEU A 122 12.15 -12.21 7.70
C LEU A 122 12.71 -10.93 7.04
N VAL A 123 13.63 -10.25 7.70
CA VAL A 123 14.27 -9.04 7.15
C VAL A 123 15.07 -9.34 5.87
N LYS A 124 15.81 -10.47 5.85
CA LYS A 124 16.56 -10.92 4.65
C LYS A 124 15.61 -11.20 3.49
N GLU A 125 14.48 -11.87 3.76
CA GLU A 125 13.49 -12.18 2.73
C GLU A 125 12.81 -10.93 2.20
N ILE A 126 12.48 -9.98 3.07
CA ILE A 126 11.97 -8.66 2.63
C ILE A 126 13.00 -7.98 1.71
N GLU A 127 14.28 -7.98 2.08
CA GLU A 127 15.34 -7.41 1.24
C GLU A 127 15.47 -8.14 -0.10
N HIS A 128 15.43 -9.47 -0.09
CA HIS A 128 15.49 -10.29 -1.29
C HIS A 128 14.36 -9.92 -2.25
N GLN A 129 13.12 -9.94 -1.78
CA GLN A 129 11.97 -9.62 -2.63
C GLN A 129 11.88 -8.15 -3.07
N THR A 130 12.47 -7.24 -2.32
CA THR A 130 12.49 -5.81 -2.69
C THR A 130 13.66 -5.44 -3.61
N ARG A 131 14.77 -6.19 -3.60
CA ARG A 131 15.93 -5.93 -4.45
C ARG A 131 15.82 -6.55 -5.84
N ASP A 132 15.42 -7.82 -5.91
CA ASP A 132 15.50 -8.60 -7.16
C ASP A 132 14.44 -8.22 -8.19
N GLU A 133 13.40 -7.52 -7.75
CA GLU A 133 12.34 -7.07 -8.63
C GLU A 133 11.79 -5.71 -8.18
N VAL A 134 12.64 -4.73 -8.03
CA VAL A 134 12.13 -3.38 -8.19
C VAL A 134 11.57 -3.33 -9.61
N VAL A 135 10.30 -3.67 -9.78
CA VAL A 135 9.53 -3.19 -10.93
C VAL A 135 9.78 -1.70 -10.88
N GLN A 136 10.70 -1.23 -11.72
CA GLN A 136 10.93 0.20 -11.87
C GLN A 136 9.59 0.77 -12.28
N LYS A 137 8.83 1.22 -11.29
CA LYS A 137 7.57 1.89 -11.55
C LYS A 137 7.90 2.93 -12.58
N ASP A 138 7.22 2.89 -13.71
CA ASP A 138 7.60 3.68 -14.86
C ASP A 138 7.51 5.19 -14.53
N ILE A 139 8.68 5.76 -14.25
CA ILE A 139 8.82 7.18 -13.91
C ILE A 139 8.66 8.10 -15.13
N HIS A 140 8.67 7.52 -16.34
CA HIS A 140 8.60 8.25 -17.60
C HIS A 140 7.18 8.32 -18.18
N THR A 141 6.23 7.59 -17.59
CA THR A 141 4.82 7.66 -17.99
C THR A 141 4.09 8.85 -17.41
N ILE A 142 2.83 8.99 -17.79
CA ILE A 142 1.93 10.03 -17.29
C ILE A 142 1.76 9.91 -15.78
N PRO A 143 2.08 10.96 -14.98
CA PRO A 143 1.94 10.91 -13.55
C PRO A 143 0.47 10.77 -13.12
N ARG A 144 0.25 9.88 -12.15
CA ARG A 144 -1.05 9.66 -11.51
C ARG A 144 -0.89 9.55 -10.00
N LEU A 145 -1.53 10.47 -9.29
CA LEU A 145 -1.54 10.48 -7.83
C LEU A 145 -2.98 10.32 -7.31
N PRO A 146 -3.43 9.11 -6.97
CA PRO A 146 -4.67 8.91 -6.25
C PRO A 146 -4.58 9.56 -4.86
N ILE A 147 -5.64 10.25 -4.46
CA ILE A 147 -5.67 11.01 -3.21
C ILE A 147 -6.36 10.18 -2.12
N ASP A 148 -5.63 9.91 -1.06
CA ASP A 148 -6.15 9.19 0.10
C ASP A 148 -6.59 10.09 1.25
N ARG A 149 -5.94 11.27 1.43
CA ARG A 149 -6.29 12.24 2.46
C ARG A 149 -6.20 13.67 1.94
N VAL A 150 -7.05 14.51 2.51
CA VAL A 150 -7.07 15.96 2.22
C VAL A 150 -7.19 16.71 3.54
N PHE A 151 -6.29 17.62 3.78
CA PHE A 151 -6.34 18.51 4.94
C PHE A 151 -5.94 19.94 4.55
N SER A 152 -6.35 20.88 5.38
CA SER A 152 -5.93 22.26 5.25
C SER A 152 -5.17 22.67 6.50
N LEU A 153 -4.03 23.33 6.29
CA LEU A 153 -3.26 23.96 7.35
C LEU A 153 -3.43 25.47 7.24
N SER A 154 -3.71 26.12 8.37
CA SER A 154 -3.80 27.58 8.43
C SER A 154 -2.51 28.21 7.91
N GLY A 155 -2.61 29.12 6.95
CA GLY A 155 -1.46 29.77 6.31
C GLY A 155 -0.79 28.99 5.17
N PHE A 156 -1.00 27.67 5.06
CA PHE A 156 -0.36 26.82 4.03
C PHE A 156 -1.27 26.43 2.88
N GLY A 157 -2.59 26.44 3.07
CA GLY A 157 -3.55 26.07 2.03
C GLY A 157 -3.99 24.62 2.10
N THR A 158 -4.29 24.02 0.94
CA THR A 158 -4.79 22.65 0.84
C THR A 158 -3.64 21.68 0.58
N ILE A 159 -3.53 20.70 1.45
CA ILE A 159 -2.53 19.64 1.34
C ILE A 159 -3.25 18.32 1.03
N ILE A 160 -2.75 17.60 0.06
CA ILE A 160 -3.20 16.26 -0.30
C ILE A 160 -2.08 15.26 -0.01
N THR A 161 -2.46 14.02 0.30
CA THR A 161 -1.51 12.90 0.37
C THR A 161 -1.99 11.75 -0.51
N GLY A 162 -1.03 10.97 -0.97
CA GLY A 162 -1.25 9.79 -1.78
C GLY A 162 0.05 9.08 -2.12
N THR A 163 -0.04 7.95 -2.80
CA THR A 163 1.11 7.28 -3.39
C THR A 163 1.10 7.54 -4.90
N LEU A 164 2.20 8.08 -5.44
CA LEU A 164 2.33 8.30 -6.88
C LEU A 164 2.46 6.95 -7.57
N VAL A 165 1.45 6.55 -8.34
CA VAL A 165 1.38 5.21 -8.95
C VAL A 165 2.14 5.13 -10.26
N SER A 166 2.31 6.24 -10.97
CA SER A 166 3.08 6.31 -12.24
C SER A 166 3.65 7.70 -12.45
N GLY A 167 4.70 7.80 -13.25
CA GLY A 167 5.30 9.05 -13.71
C GLY A 167 6.12 9.79 -12.66
N THR A 168 6.42 11.03 -12.97
CA THR A 168 7.16 11.98 -12.13
C THR A 168 6.35 13.27 -12.00
N ILE A 169 6.31 13.86 -10.81
CA ILE A 169 5.69 15.17 -10.56
C ILE A 169 6.77 16.11 -10.05
N THR A 170 6.83 17.29 -10.64
CA THR A 170 7.74 18.38 -10.25
C THR A 170 6.99 19.53 -9.59
N LYS A 171 7.71 20.35 -8.82
CA LYS A 171 7.12 21.52 -8.16
C LYS A 171 6.61 22.58 -9.15
N GLU A 172 7.07 22.54 -10.40
CA GLU A 172 6.69 23.52 -11.43
C GLU A 172 5.47 23.09 -12.23
N ASP A 173 5.00 21.84 -12.03
CA ASP A 173 3.89 21.29 -12.78
C ASP A 173 2.55 21.98 -12.43
N THR A 174 1.76 22.14 -13.48
CA THR A 174 0.34 22.41 -13.36
C THR A 174 -0.42 21.16 -13.71
N LEU A 175 -1.18 20.65 -12.74
CA LEU A 175 -1.92 19.40 -12.87
C LEU A 175 -3.41 19.65 -12.74
N GLN A 176 -4.22 18.65 -13.05
CA GLN A 176 -5.67 18.70 -12.96
C GLN A 176 -6.19 17.68 -11.95
N MET A 177 -7.18 18.10 -11.18
CA MET A 177 -7.88 17.25 -10.22
C MET A 177 -9.05 16.54 -10.89
N TYR A 178 -8.99 15.24 -11.00
CA TYR A 178 -10.06 14.42 -11.58
C TYR A 178 -10.93 13.76 -10.51
N PRO A 179 -12.26 13.63 -10.69
CA PRO A 179 -13.06 14.05 -11.87
C PRO A 179 -13.48 15.53 -11.85
N VAL A 180 -13.05 16.33 -10.87
CA VAL A 180 -13.54 17.70 -10.63
C VAL A 180 -13.20 18.64 -11.78
N GLY A 181 -12.06 18.43 -12.46
CA GLY A 181 -11.62 19.25 -13.58
C GLY A 181 -10.83 20.50 -13.17
N THR A 182 -10.62 20.74 -11.87
CA THR A 182 -9.94 21.95 -11.37
C THR A 182 -8.44 21.86 -11.61
N GLU A 183 -7.86 22.93 -12.17
CA GLU A 183 -6.42 23.07 -12.32
C GLU A 183 -5.75 23.43 -11.00
N CYS A 184 -4.68 22.74 -10.69
CA CYS A 184 -3.93 22.85 -9.45
C CYS A 184 -2.47 23.17 -9.73
N LYS A 185 -1.92 24.18 -9.09
CA LYS A 185 -0.49 24.46 -9.08
C LYS A 185 0.15 23.92 -7.82
N ILE A 186 1.30 23.29 -7.97
CA ILE A 186 2.06 22.72 -6.87
C ILE A 186 2.88 23.83 -6.19
N ARG A 187 2.73 23.97 -4.87
CA ARG A 187 3.53 24.89 -4.05
C ARG A 187 4.73 24.21 -3.44
N SER A 188 4.54 23.03 -2.92
CA SER A 188 5.60 22.21 -2.35
C SER A 188 5.27 20.74 -2.43
N ILE A 189 6.31 19.93 -2.48
CA ILE A 189 6.26 18.47 -2.48
C ILE A 189 7.07 18.00 -1.29
N GLN A 190 6.48 17.12 -0.47
CA GLN A 190 7.19 16.46 0.61
C GLN A 190 7.15 14.95 0.39
N VAL A 191 8.33 14.36 0.43
CA VAL A 191 8.53 12.91 0.39
C VAL A 191 9.18 12.50 1.70
N HIS A 192 8.53 11.62 2.43
CA HIS A 192 9.03 11.19 3.74
C HIS A 192 9.27 12.30 4.76
N GLY A 193 8.50 13.42 4.68
CA GLY A 193 8.64 14.56 5.58
C GLY A 193 9.75 15.53 5.21
N GLU A 194 10.45 15.30 4.11
CA GLU A 194 11.46 16.20 3.56
C GLU A 194 10.92 16.94 2.34
N ASP A 195 11.22 18.22 2.22
CA ASP A 195 10.89 18.99 1.02
C ASP A 195 11.74 18.53 -0.16
N LYS A 196 11.06 18.24 -1.28
CA LYS A 196 11.70 17.82 -2.54
C LYS A 196 11.25 18.71 -3.68
N LYS A 197 12.08 18.79 -4.74
CA LYS A 197 11.72 19.48 -5.98
C LYS A 197 10.82 18.63 -6.86
N GLU A 198 10.96 17.32 -6.75
CA GLU A 198 10.26 16.32 -7.55
C GLU A 198 9.98 15.05 -6.74
N CYS A 199 9.01 14.26 -7.21
CA CYS A 199 8.70 12.95 -6.67
C CYS A 199 8.40 11.96 -7.80
N TYR A 200 8.61 10.67 -7.52
CA TYR A 200 8.58 9.59 -8.49
C TYR A 200 7.53 8.54 -8.15
N ALA A 201 7.13 7.79 -9.16
CA ALA A 201 6.26 6.63 -9.00
C ALA A 201 6.77 5.70 -7.88
N GLY A 202 5.84 5.18 -7.07
CA GLY A 202 6.12 4.38 -5.87
C GLY A 202 6.27 5.20 -4.58
N GLN A 203 6.51 6.50 -4.64
CA GLN A 203 6.70 7.31 -3.45
C GLN A 203 5.36 7.75 -2.85
N ARG A 204 5.28 7.68 -1.53
CA ARG A 204 4.22 8.33 -0.78
C ARG A 204 4.56 9.78 -0.56
N VAL A 205 3.67 10.67 -1.03
CA VAL A 205 3.92 12.10 -1.09
C VAL A 205 2.84 12.91 -0.39
N ALA A 206 3.23 14.08 0.11
CA ALA A 206 2.33 15.14 0.51
C ALA A 206 2.56 16.34 -0.42
N ILE A 207 1.51 16.81 -1.08
CA ILE A 207 1.59 17.92 -2.03
C ILE A 207 0.71 19.06 -1.53
N ASN A 208 1.31 20.24 -1.41
CA ASN A 208 0.59 21.46 -1.15
C ASN A 208 0.13 22.08 -2.47
N LEU A 209 -1.17 22.26 -2.60
CA LEU A 209 -1.79 22.80 -3.80
C LEU A 209 -2.24 24.25 -3.59
N SER A 210 -2.11 25.06 -4.65
CA SER A 210 -2.74 26.36 -4.76
C SER A 210 -4.01 26.27 -5.62
N ASN A 211 -4.88 27.25 -5.46
CA ASN A 211 -6.12 27.42 -6.23
C ASN A 211 -7.22 26.37 -6.02
N VAL A 212 -7.08 25.51 -5.00
CA VAL A 212 -8.07 24.45 -4.68
C VAL A 212 -8.44 24.52 -3.21
N LYS A 213 -9.73 24.47 -2.93
CA LYS A 213 -10.23 24.41 -1.54
C LYS A 213 -10.44 22.96 -1.12
N LYS A 214 -10.13 22.63 0.14
CA LYS A 214 -10.34 21.29 0.72
C LYS A 214 -11.71 20.67 0.39
N LYS A 215 -12.77 21.48 0.41
CA LYS A 215 -14.16 21.02 0.13
C LYS A 215 -14.38 20.54 -1.30
N GLU A 216 -13.53 20.91 -2.23
CA GLU A 216 -13.61 20.54 -3.64
C GLU A 216 -12.93 19.19 -3.92
N ILE A 217 -12.10 18.74 -3.02
CA ILE A 217 -11.34 17.49 -3.15
C ILE A 217 -11.96 16.43 -2.25
N LYS A 218 -12.26 15.27 -2.83
CA LYS A 218 -12.70 14.09 -2.09
C LYS A 218 -11.63 13.00 -2.16
N ARG A 219 -11.63 12.11 -1.18
CA ARG A 219 -10.87 10.86 -1.27
C ARG A 219 -11.26 10.11 -2.55
N GLY A 220 -10.29 9.55 -3.25
CA GLY A 220 -10.50 8.89 -4.55
C GLY A 220 -10.39 9.81 -5.75
N CYS A 221 -10.26 11.14 -5.56
CA CYS A 221 -9.82 12.02 -6.64
C CYS A 221 -8.40 11.64 -7.07
N VAL A 222 -8.07 11.92 -8.32
CA VAL A 222 -6.74 11.68 -8.89
C VAL A 222 -6.15 12.99 -9.38
N LEU A 223 -4.91 13.28 -9.01
CA LEU A 223 -4.13 14.38 -9.56
C LEU A 223 -3.31 13.84 -10.73
N ALA A 224 -3.48 14.42 -11.92
CA ALA A 224 -2.79 14.02 -13.16
C ALA A 224 -2.64 15.23 -14.10
N PRO A 225 -1.84 15.13 -15.19
CA PRO A 225 -1.71 16.22 -16.16
C PRO A 225 -3.04 16.66 -16.78
N LEU A 226 -3.07 17.91 -17.25
CA LEU A 226 -4.26 18.49 -17.86
C LEU A 226 -4.72 17.61 -19.04
N ASN A 227 -6.01 17.35 -19.10
CA ASN A 227 -6.66 16.60 -20.18
C ASN A 227 -6.10 15.18 -20.42
N SER A 228 -5.37 14.63 -19.44
CA SER A 228 -4.76 13.28 -19.55
C SER A 228 -5.75 12.15 -19.22
N MET A 229 -6.87 12.46 -18.58
CA MET A 229 -7.87 11.46 -18.18
C MET A 229 -9.27 11.89 -18.64
N LYS A 230 -10.05 10.91 -19.10
CA LYS A 230 -11.48 11.08 -19.35
C LYS A 230 -12.26 10.31 -18.30
N THR A 231 -13.22 10.97 -17.65
CA THR A 231 -14.18 10.28 -16.79
C THR A 231 -15.18 9.55 -17.66
N VAL A 232 -15.37 8.27 -17.41
CA VAL A 232 -16.40 7.45 -18.06
C VAL A 232 -17.38 6.95 -17.01
N SER A 233 -18.64 6.90 -17.35
CA SER A 233 -19.67 6.30 -16.50
C SER A 233 -20.27 5.12 -17.25
N TYR A 234 -20.21 3.95 -16.66
CA TYR A 234 -20.84 2.74 -17.19
C TYR A 234 -22.18 2.52 -16.46
N THR A 235 -23.25 2.43 -17.23
CA THR A 235 -24.60 2.16 -16.70
C THR A 235 -24.93 0.66 -16.64
N HIS A 236 -24.10 -0.20 -17.23
CA HIS A 236 -24.32 -1.64 -17.27
C HIS A 236 -23.06 -2.40 -16.85
N LEU A 237 -23.22 -3.21 -15.81
CA LEU A 237 -22.32 -4.31 -15.47
C LEU A 237 -22.86 -5.57 -16.17
N THR A 238 -22.22 -6.00 -17.25
CA THR A 238 -22.48 -7.32 -17.80
C THR A 238 -21.69 -8.34 -17.01
N LEU A 239 -22.34 -9.13 -16.17
CA LEU A 239 -21.73 -10.32 -15.61
C LEU A 239 -21.48 -11.31 -16.76
N PRO A 240 -20.31 -11.97 -16.82
CA PRO A 240 -20.09 -13.04 -17.78
C PRO A 240 -21.12 -14.14 -17.50
N THR A 241 -22.04 -14.35 -18.41
CA THR A 241 -22.90 -15.54 -18.42
C THR A 241 -22.04 -16.74 -18.78
N LYS A 242 -22.02 -17.74 -17.88
CA LYS A 242 -21.44 -19.04 -18.18
C LYS A 242 -22.23 -19.72 -19.27
#